data_1783932eeb78e834d29a1de28f51ed0f
#
_entry.id   1783932eeb78e834d29a1de28f51ed0f
#
_cell.length_a   1.000
_cell.length_b   1.000
_cell.length_c   1.000
_cell.angle_alpha   90.00
_cell.angle_beta   90.00
_cell.angle_gamma   90.00
#
_symmetry.space_group_name_H-M   'P 1'
#
loop_
_entity.id
_entity.type
_entity.pdbx_description
1 polymer ?
#
loop_
_entity_poly.entity_id
_entity_poly.type
_entity_poly.pdbx_seq_one_letter_code
_entity_poly.pdbx_strand_id
1 'polypeptide(L)'
;MKFISIQNIFFSYMSEDEGQPIVNAVDGVSLEIEKGEFVALLGHNGCGKSTVSKHLNAMLVPDKGKVFVDGDDTADEEKTLDIRKKVGLVLQNPDNQLVASVVEEDVAFGPENLGVEPSEIRRRVDDALKAVDMYDFRKDAPYKLSGGQKQRVAIAGILAMQPDCIVLDEPTAMLDPNGREEVMSTLLKLNKEKGITVVLITHYMDEAVLADRVIVMDSGKVLTEGTPDNVFSQVELLKKHRLDVPQATELVYRLIGCGAKIDKMPLDSDECVDLLMEVLK
;
A
#
# COMPACT_ATOMS: atom_id res chain seq x y z
N MET A 1 12.92 -9.67 10.57
CA MET A 1 12.30 -11.02 10.60
C MET A 1 11.21 -11.07 9.54
N LYS A 2 11.26 -12.03 8.61
CA LYS A 2 10.29 -12.13 7.52
C LYS A 2 8.88 -12.29 8.08
N PHE A 3 8.02 -11.32 7.81
CA PHE A 3 6.62 -11.35 8.22
C PHE A 3 5.73 -11.90 7.11
N ILE A 4 5.97 -11.47 5.85
CA ILE A 4 5.30 -12.01 4.66
C ILE A 4 6.35 -12.61 3.73
N SER A 5 6.08 -13.78 3.17
CA SER A 5 6.93 -14.46 2.19
C SER A 5 6.08 -14.97 1.04
N ILE A 6 6.30 -14.44 -0.15
CA ILE A 6 5.71 -14.89 -1.41
C ILE A 6 6.76 -15.71 -2.16
N GLN A 7 6.41 -16.94 -2.54
CA GLN A 7 7.34 -17.90 -3.15
C GLN A 7 6.83 -18.39 -4.51
N ASN A 8 7.31 -17.73 -5.57
CA ASN A 8 7.08 -18.10 -6.96
C ASN A 8 5.61 -18.33 -7.31
N ILE A 9 4.74 -17.34 -6.96
CA ILE A 9 3.32 -17.47 -7.17
C ILE A 9 2.90 -17.17 -8.61
N PHE A 10 1.88 -17.90 -9.07
CA PHE A 10 1.17 -17.68 -10.33
C PHE A 10 -0.31 -17.59 -10.04
N PHE A 11 -0.99 -16.68 -10.73
CA PHE A 11 -2.45 -16.54 -10.60
C PHE A 11 -3.06 -15.97 -11.86
N SER A 12 -4.18 -16.56 -12.30
CA SER A 12 -4.97 -16.11 -13.45
C SER A 12 -6.42 -15.96 -13.06
N TYR A 13 -7.06 -14.90 -13.51
CA TYR A 13 -8.51 -14.82 -13.46
C TYR A 13 -9.12 -15.69 -14.56
N MET A 14 -10.21 -16.41 -14.25
CA MET A 14 -10.96 -17.16 -15.25
C MET A 14 -11.52 -16.18 -16.30
N SER A 15 -11.33 -16.46 -17.56
CA SER A 15 -12.00 -15.73 -18.63
C SER A 15 -13.46 -16.24 -18.74
N GLU A 16 -14.43 -15.33 -18.76
CA GLU A 16 -15.82 -15.68 -19.02
C GLU A 16 -16.06 -16.03 -20.51
N ASP A 17 -15.14 -15.64 -21.39
CA ASP A 17 -15.21 -15.89 -22.83
C ASP A 17 -14.42 -17.14 -23.22
N GLU A 18 -15.10 -18.17 -23.72
CA GLU A 18 -14.49 -19.36 -24.32
C GLU A 18 -13.61 -18.97 -25.51
N GLY A 19 -12.29 -19.13 -25.38
CA GLY A 19 -11.34 -18.93 -26.47
C GLY A 19 -10.39 -17.73 -26.32
N GLN A 20 -10.51 -16.91 -25.29
CA GLN A 20 -9.49 -15.91 -24.99
C GLN A 20 -8.29 -16.56 -24.27
N PRO A 21 -7.04 -16.14 -24.57
CA PRO A 21 -5.87 -16.65 -23.87
C PRO A 21 -5.96 -16.25 -22.39
N ILE A 22 -5.72 -17.21 -21.49
CA ILE A 22 -5.60 -16.94 -20.06
C ILE A 22 -4.33 -16.09 -19.88
N VAL A 23 -4.49 -14.87 -19.40
CA VAL A 23 -3.39 -13.99 -19.06
C VAL A 23 -3.13 -14.09 -17.56
N ASN A 24 -1.92 -14.48 -17.19
CA ASN A 24 -1.52 -14.50 -15.79
C ASN A 24 -1.53 -13.06 -15.23
N ALA A 25 -2.34 -12.81 -14.24
CA ALA A 25 -2.32 -11.55 -13.50
C ALA A 25 -1.06 -11.46 -12.61
N VAL A 26 -0.55 -12.62 -12.16
CA VAL A 26 0.72 -12.79 -11.45
C VAL A 26 1.47 -13.94 -12.08
N ASP A 27 2.76 -13.75 -12.42
CA ASP A 27 3.57 -14.67 -13.20
C ASP A 27 4.95 -14.88 -12.58
N GLY A 28 5.03 -15.76 -11.58
CA GLY A 28 6.29 -16.15 -10.92
C GLY A 28 6.81 -15.10 -9.94
N VAL A 29 5.91 -14.37 -9.25
CA VAL A 29 6.29 -13.36 -8.25
C VAL A 29 6.85 -14.02 -7.00
N SER A 30 8.02 -13.53 -6.57
CA SER A 30 8.63 -13.85 -5.27
C SER A 30 9.04 -12.54 -4.61
N LEU A 31 8.64 -12.33 -3.36
CA LEU A 31 9.06 -11.20 -2.55
C LEU A 31 8.91 -11.51 -1.05
N GLU A 32 9.58 -10.74 -0.24
CA GLU A 32 9.56 -10.88 1.22
C GLU A 32 9.33 -9.50 1.83
N ILE A 33 8.56 -9.42 2.91
CA ILE A 33 8.32 -8.17 3.65
C ILE A 33 8.69 -8.42 5.10
N GLU A 34 9.48 -7.53 5.66
CA GLU A 34 9.87 -7.60 7.07
C GLU A 34 8.81 -6.94 7.97
N LYS A 35 8.76 -7.37 9.25
CA LYS A 35 7.85 -6.77 10.23
C LYS A 35 8.25 -5.33 10.51
N GLY A 36 7.29 -4.41 10.45
CA GLY A 36 7.50 -2.98 10.64
C GLY A 36 8.07 -2.24 9.42
N GLU A 37 8.29 -2.92 8.29
CA GLU A 37 8.75 -2.30 7.06
C GLU A 37 7.62 -1.51 6.39
N PHE A 38 7.94 -0.36 5.79
CA PHE A 38 7.04 0.35 4.89
C PHE A 38 7.47 0.06 3.45
N VAL A 39 6.67 -0.72 2.74
CA VAL A 39 6.93 -1.13 1.35
C VAL A 39 5.95 -0.45 0.41
N ALA A 40 6.45 0.18 -0.65
CA ALA A 40 5.64 0.66 -1.77
C ALA A 40 5.67 -0.33 -2.94
N LEU A 41 4.50 -0.74 -3.43
CA LEU A 41 4.34 -1.57 -4.61
C LEU A 41 3.89 -0.71 -5.80
N LEU A 42 4.81 -0.44 -6.72
CA LEU A 42 4.61 0.39 -7.90
C LEU A 42 4.34 -0.45 -9.16
N GLY A 43 3.69 0.17 -10.14
CA GLY A 43 3.48 -0.40 -11.46
C GLY A 43 2.28 0.24 -12.15
N HIS A 44 2.16 0.09 -13.44
CA HIS A 44 0.99 0.58 -14.18
C HIS A 44 -0.28 -0.23 -13.88
N ASN A 45 -1.44 0.30 -14.29
CA ASN A 45 -2.72 -0.38 -14.09
C ASN A 45 -2.74 -1.73 -14.82
N GLY A 46 -3.27 -2.75 -14.14
CA GLY A 46 -3.36 -4.10 -14.69
C GLY A 46 -2.08 -4.94 -14.62
N CYS A 47 -0.96 -4.45 -14.04
CA CYS A 47 0.27 -5.22 -13.92
C CYS A 47 0.28 -6.26 -12.78
N GLY A 48 -0.82 -6.41 -12.01
CA GLY A 48 -0.96 -7.45 -10.99
C GLY A 48 -0.85 -7.00 -9.52
N LYS A 49 -0.64 -5.71 -9.22
CA LYS A 49 -0.48 -5.19 -7.84
C LYS A 49 -1.64 -5.56 -6.91
N SER A 50 -2.87 -5.22 -7.31
CA SER A 50 -4.07 -5.53 -6.52
C SER A 50 -4.33 -7.03 -6.40
N THR A 51 -3.83 -7.83 -7.34
CA THR A 51 -3.88 -9.29 -7.24
C THR A 51 -2.89 -9.78 -6.17
N VAL A 52 -1.67 -9.26 -6.18
CA VAL A 52 -0.68 -9.57 -5.14
C VAL A 52 -1.21 -9.15 -3.76
N SER A 53 -1.78 -7.95 -3.60
CA SER A 53 -2.33 -7.50 -2.31
C SER A 53 -3.38 -8.44 -1.73
N LYS A 54 -4.26 -8.98 -2.58
CA LYS A 54 -5.30 -9.93 -2.17
C LYS A 54 -4.75 -11.29 -1.73
N HIS A 55 -3.56 -11.68 -2.20
CA HIS A 55 -2.89 -12.88 -1.71
C HIS A 55 -2.30 -12.68 -0.30
N LEU A 56 -1.93 -11.43 0.07
CA LEU A 56 -1.32 -11.14 1.37
C LEU A 56 -2.28 -11.35 2.55
N ASN A 57 -3.59 -11.25 2.34
CA ASN A 57 -4.59 -11.46 3.39
C ASN A 57 -5.48 -12.69 3.14
N ALA A 58 -5.02 -13.65 2.33
CA ALA A 58 -5.75 -14.86 1.97
C ALA A 58 -7.16 -14.58 1.37
N MET A 59 -7.35 -13.44 0.66
CA MET A 59 -8.55 -13.20 -0.14
C MET A 59 -8.49 -13.99 -1.45
N LEU A 60 -7.28 -14.17 -2.00
CA LEU A 60 -6.98 -15.04 -3.12
C LEU A 60 -5.92 -16.06 -2.70
N VAL A 61 -6.04 -17.28 -3.24
CA VAL A 61 -5.03 -18.33 -3.12
C VAL A 61 -4.34 -18.47 -4.48
N PRO A 62 -3.01 -18.57 -4.56
CA PRO A 62 -2.32 -18.67 -5.83
C PRO A 62 -2.58 -20.03 -6.51
N ASP A 63 -2.62 -20.05 -7.86
CA ASP A 63 -2.75 -21.30 -8.65
C ASP A 63 -1.50 -22.20 -8.48
N LYS A 64 -0.32 -21.55 -8.32
CA LYS A 64 0.98 -22.21 -8.06
C LYS A 64 1.81 -21.33 -7.14
N GLY A 65 2.76 -21.97 -6.46
CA GLY A 65 3.61 -21.30 -5.47
C GLY A 65 2.94 -21.23 -4.11
N LYS A 66 3.48 -20.41 -3.20
CA LYS A 66 2.98 -20.28 -1.82
C LYS A 66 3.10 -18.86 -1.31
N VAL A 67 2.18 -18.50 -0.42
CA VAL A 67 2.25 -17.26 0.34
C VAL A 67 2.16 -17.60 1.83
N PHE A 68 3.10 -17.06 2.60
CA PHE A 68 3.12 -17.23 4.06
C PHE A 68 2.99 -15.86 4.73
N VAL A 69 2.19 -15.83 5.79
CA VAL A 69 2.04 -14.67 6.67
C VAL A 69 2.37 -15.12 8.09
N ASP A 70 3.44 -14.59 8.66
CA ASP A 70 3.93 -14.95 9.99
C ASP A 70 4.07 -16.47 10.19
N GLY A 71 4.48 -17.17 9.11
CA GLY A 71 4.64 -18.63 9.06
C GLY A 71 3.40 -19.43 8.68
N ASP A 72 2.20 -18.84 8.67
CA ASP A 72 0.96 -19.49 8.26
C ASP A 72 0.81 -19.46 6.73
N ASP A 73 0.52 -20.60 6.09
CA ASP A 73 0.26 -20.71 4.64
C ASP A 73 -1.15 -20.15 4.31
N THR A 74 -1.25 -19.22 3.38
CA THR A 74 -2.54 -18.61 2.98
C THR A 74 -3.48 -19.58 2.26
N ALA A 75 -3.00 -20.74 1.83
CA ALA A 75 -3.80 -21.82 1.25
C ALA A 75 -4.48 -22.70 2.31
N ASP A 76 -4.11 -22.57 3.59
CA ASP A 76 -4.73 -23.28 4.70
C ASP A 76 -6.01 -22.56 5.15
N GLU A 77 -7.18 -23.13 4.82
CA GLU A 77 -8.48 -22.56 5.14
C GLU A 77 -8.68 -22.38 6.65
N GLU A 78 -8.10 -23.25 7.49
CA GLU A 78 -8.19 -23.14 8.96
C GLU A 78 -7.44 -21.90 9.50
N LYS A 79 -6.43 -21.42 8.76
CA LYS A 79 -5.62 -20.24 9.09
C LYS A 79 -6.15 -18.93 8.53
N THR A 80 -7.11 -18.97 7.61
CA THR A 80 -7.60 -17.79 6.89
C THR A 80 -8.03 -16.67 7.84
N LEU A 81 -8.77 -16.97 8.91
CA LEU A 81 -9.23 -15.97 9.87
C LEU A 81 -8.05 -15.35 10.64
N ASP A 82 -7.09 -16.15 11.06
CA ASP A 82 -5.92 -15.67 11.81
C ASP A 82 -5.01 -14.81 10.92
N ILE A 83 -4.85 -15.16 9.64
CA ILE A 83 -4.15 -14.36 8.65
C ILE A 83 -4.86 -13.01 8.45
N ARG A 84 -6.18 -12.99 8.29
CA ARG A 84 -6.96 -11.75 8.12
C ARG A 84 -6.97 -10.85 9.35
N LYS A 85 -6.78 -11.40 10.54
CA LYS A 85 -6.55 -10.62 11.76
C LYS A 85 -5.19 -9.92 11.74
N LYS A 86 -4.15 -10.62 11.22
CA LYS A 86 -2.77 -10.10 11.15
C LYS A 86 -2.59 -9.10 10.02
N VAL A 87 -3.26 -9.30 8.87
CA VAL A 87 -3.12 -8.46 7.67
C VAL A 87 -4.46 -7.86 7.29
N GLY A 88 -4.65 -6.58 7.58
CA GLY A 88 -5.81 -5.81 7.16
C GLY A 88 -5.67 -5.29 5.74
N LEU A 89 -6.75 -5.29 4.97
CA LEU A 89 -6.78 -4.76 3.60
C LEU A 89 -7.70 -3.54 3.52
N VAL A 90 -7.17 -2.43 3.01
CA VAL A 90 -7.90 -1.19 2.73
C VAL A 90 -8.08 -1.08 1.22
N LEU A 91 -9.32 -0.90 0.78
CA LEU A 91 -9.68 -0.84 -0.63
C LEU A 91 -9.48 0.57 -1.21
N GLN A 92 -9.33 0.66 -2.52
CA GLN A 92 -9.17 1.91 -3.27
C GLN A 92 -10.31 2.91 -3.04
N ASN A 93 -11.56 2.43 -3.05
CA ASN A 93 -12.73 3.25 -2.80
C ASN A 93 -13.28 2.99 -1.39
N PRO A 94 -13.21 3.95 -0.45
CA PRO A 94 -13.72 3.78 0.90
C PRO A 94 -15.25 3.57 0.94
N ASP A 95 -16.02 4.06 -0.03
CA ASP A 95 -17.46 3.84 -0.08
C ASP A 95 -17.84 2.35 -0.27
N ASN A 96 -16.92 1.54 -0.82
CA ASN A 96 -17.11 0.09 -0.93
C ASN A 96 -16.78 -0.66 0.38
N GLN A 97 -16.17 0.01 1.35
CA GLN A 97 -15.73 -0.58 2.61
C GLN A 97 -16.57 -0.13 3.79
N LEU A 98 -17.04 1.12 3.80
CA LEU A 98 -17.87 1.68 4.86
C LEU A 98 -19.31 1.17 4.70
N VAL A 99 -19.85 0.52 5.75
CA VAL A 99 -21.17 -0.15 5.72
C VAL A 99 -22.15 0.39 6.74
N ALA A 100 -21.67 1.03 7.82
CA ALA A 100 -22.54 1.54 8.88
C ALA A 100 -23.02 2.99 8.62
N SER A 101 -24.06 3.38 9.32
CA SER A 101 -24.64 4.73 9.23
C SER A 101 -23.92 5.77 10.09
N VAL A 102 -23.08 5.31 11.03
CA VAL A 102 -22.32 6.14 11.98
C VAL A 102 -20.88 5.67 11.99
N VAL A 103 -19.94 6.63 12.02
CA VAL A 103 -18.50 6.37 11.94
C VAL A 103 -18.02 5.39 13.02
N GLU A 104 -18.39 5.58 14.29
CA GLU A 104 -17.93 4.68 15.36
C GLU A 104 -18.49 3.27 15.25
N GLU A 105 -19.69 3.10 14.70
CA GLU A 105 -20.31 1.80 14.44
C GLU A 105 -19.57 1.07 13.31
N ASP A 106 -19.16 1.81 12.28
CA ASP A 106 -18.38 1.25 11.18
C ASP A 106 -17.02 0.75 11.65
N VAL A 107 -16.33 1.54 12.47
CA VAL A 107 -15.03 1.15 13.05
C VAL A 107 -15.17 -0.02 14.04
N ALA A 108 -16.32 -0.16 14.71
CA ALA A 108 -16.60 -1.28 15.63
C ALA A 108 -16.87 -2.60 14.89
N PHE A 109 -17.30 -2.55 13.63
CA PHE A 109 -17.75 -3.72 12.86
C PHE A 109 -16.72 -4.86 12.81
N GLY A 110 -15.43 -4.52 12.59
CA GLY A 110 -14.34 -5.51 12.56
C GLY A 110 -14.17 -6.22 13.91
N PRO A 111 -13.93 -5.50 15.01
CA PRO A 111 -13.81 -6.08 16.36
C PRO A 111 -15.05 -6.88 16.81
N GLU A 112 -16.26 -6.44 16.46
CA GLU A 112 -17.51 -7.16 16.76
C GLU A 112 -17.53 -8.53 16.07
N ASN A 113 -17.19 -8.59 14.79
CA ASN A 113 -17.11 -9.85 14.05
C ASN A 113 -16.01 -10.78 14.57
N LEU A 114 -14.98 -10.24 15.22
CA LEU A 114 -13.94 -11.02 15.89
C LEU A 114 -14.36 -11.50 17.29
N GLY A 115 -15.55 -11.15 17.77
CA GLY A 115 -16.06 -11.54 19.10
C GLY A 115 -15.31 -10.87 20.26
N VAL A 116 -14.78 -9.67 20.04
CA VAL A 116 -14.11 -8.89 21.09
C VAL A 116 -15.13 -8.42 22.12
N GLU A 117 -14.75 -8.40 23.41
CA GLU A 117 -15.61 -7.95 24.50
C GLU A 117 -16.05 -6.48 24.31
N PRO A 118 -17.33 -6.10 24.59
CA PRO A 118 -17.86 -4.77 24.29
C PRO A 118 -17.06 -3.60 24.89
N SER A 119 -16.54 -3.76 26.11
CA SER A 119 -15.71 -2.75 26.76
C SER A 119 -14.38 -2.52 26.02
N GLU A 120 -13.80 -3.58 25.51
CA GLU A 120 -12.57 -3.56 24.74
C GLU A 120 -12.82 -3.01 23.32
N ILE A 121 -13.98 -3.33 22.70
CA ILE A 121 -14.39 -2.75 21.41
C ILE A 121 -14.42 -1.23 21.53
N ARG A 122 -15.07 -0.68 22.56
CA ARG A 122 -15.14 0.77 22.78
C ARG A 122 -13.76 1.40 22.85
N ARG A 123 -12.87 0.81 23.62
CA ARG A 123 -11.48 1.27 23.75
C ARG A 123 -10.76 1.25 22.40
N ARG A 124 -10.84 0.14 21.65
CA ARG A 124 -10.18 -0.01 20.34
C ARG A 124 -10.69 0.98 19.31
N VAL A 125 -12.02 1.21 19.27
CA VAL A 125 -12.65 2.20 18.40
C VAL A 125 -12.13 3.61 18.70
N ASP A 126 -12.13 4.01 19.97
CA ASP A 126 -11.64 5.32 20.37
C ASP A 126 -10.15 5.50 20.04
N ASP A 127 -9.32 4.50 20.32
CA ASP A 127 -7.88 4.53 20.05
C ASP A 127 -7.58 4.55 18.53
N ALA A 128 -8.35 3.80 17.73
CA ALA A 128 -8.22 3.77 16.28
C ALA A 128 -8.61 5.13 15.66
N LEU A 129 -9.76 5.69 16.04
CA LEU A 129 -10.22 6.99 15.55
C LEU A 129 -9.29 8.14 15.94
N LYS A 130 -8.68 8.11 17.15
CA LYS A 130 -7.67 9.08 17.56
C LYS A 130 -6.38 8.93 16.73
N ALA A 131 -5.98 7.71 16.41
CA ALA A 131 -4.76 7.44 15.65
C ALA A 131 -4.81 8.01 14.23
N VAL A 132 -6.00 8.15 13.65
CA VAL A 132 -6.23 8.70 12.30
C VAL A 132 -6.86 10.10 12.31
N ASP A 133 -6.89 10.78 13.45
CA ASP A 133 -7.43 12.12 13.66
C ASP A 133 -8.92 12.26 13.24
N MET A 134 -9.73 11.21 13.50
CA MET A 134 -11.16 11.17 13.17
C MET A 134 -12.08 11.05 14.40
N TYR A 135 -11.53 11.16 15.62
CA TYR A 135 -12.31 10.96 16.85
C TYR A 135 -13.48 11.95 17.01
N ASP A 136 -13.31 13.20 16.60
CA ASP A 136 -14.36 14.22 16.72
C ASP A 136 -15.54 13.96 15.77
N PHE A 137 -15.32 13.22 14.70
CA PHE A 137 -16.33 12.83 13.71
C PHE A 137 -17.02 11.49 14.03
N ARG A 138 -16.74 10.87 15.18
CA ARG A 138 -17.21 9.50 15.52
C ARG A 138 -18.71 9.33 15.51
N LYS A 139 -19.47 10.42 15.75
CA LYS A 139 -20.95 10.44 15.75
C LYS A 139 -21.54 10.84 14.41
N ASP A 140 -20.72 11.23 13.47
CA ASP A 140 -21.19 11.67 12.16
C ASP A 140 -21.52 10.47 11.25
N ALA A 141 -22.31 10.76 10.22
CA ALA A 141 -22.59 9.78 9.20
C ALA A 141 -21.48 9.81 8.13
N PRO A 142 -20.97 8.65 7.65
CA PRO A 142 -19.89 8.58 6.66
C PRO A 142 -20.16 9.39 5.39
N TYR A 143 -21.39 9.49 4.93
CA TYR A 143 -21.73 10.26 3.72
C TYR A 143 -21.50 11.78 3.84
N LYS A 144 -21.30 12.32 5.05
CA LYS A 144 -20.99 13.73 5.30
C LYS A 144 -19.50 14.03 5.23
N LEU A 145 -18.67 13.01 5.22
CA LEU A 145 -17.22 13.11 5.26
C LEU A 145 -16.63 13.37 3.87
N SER A 146 -15.51 14.08 3.81
CA SER A 146 -14.68 14.19 2.61
C SER A 146 -14.10 12.83 2.24
N GLY A 147 -13.59 12.67 1.00
CA GLY A 147 -12.95 11.44 0.56
C GLY A 147 -11.77 11.04 1.46
N GLY A 148 -10.89 11.97 1.82
CA GLY A 148 -9.77 11.72 2.72
C GLY A 148 -10.21 11.33 4.14
N GLN A 149 -11.26 11.95 4.66
CA GLN A 149 -11.86 11.58 5.94
C GLN A 149 -12.45 10.16 5.91
N LYS A 150 -13.19 9.81 4.84
CA LYS A 150 -13.71 8.44 4.66
C LYS A 150 -12.58 7.41 4.60
N GLN A 151 -11.50 7.73 3.89
CA GLN A 151 -10.34 6.83 3.80
C GLN A 151 -9.69 6.63 5.16
N ARG A 152 -9.52 7.67 5.96
CA ARG A 152 -9.01 7.54 7.33
C ARG A 152 -9.96 6.73 8.24
N VAL A 153 -11.27 6.86 8.08
CA VAL A 153 -12.23 6.01 8.80
C VAL A 153 -12.09 4.54 8.38
N ALA A 154 -11.94 4.25 7.09
CA ALA A 154 -11.69 2.90 6.61
C ALA A 154 -10.40 2.31 7.19
N ILE A 155 -9.32 3.12 7.27
CA ILE A 155 -8.07 2.74 7.95
C ILE A 155 -8.33 2.49 9.45
N ALA A 156 -9.13 3.34 10.14
CA ALA A 156 -9.46 3.15 11.54
C ALA A 156 -10.22 1.82 11.79
N GLY A 157 -11.13 1.44 10.89
CA GLY A 157 -11.83 0.14 10.96
C GLY A 157 -10.88 -1.05 10.95
N ILE A 158 -9.84 -0.98 10.11
CA ILE A 158 -8.78 -1.99 10.10
C ILE A 158 -7.93 -1.91 11.37
N LEU A 159 -7.53 -0.72 11.81
CA LEU A 159 -6.71 -0.54 13.03
C LEU A 159 -7.40 -1.05 14.30
N ALA A 160 -8.72 -0.93 14.39
CA ALA A 160 -9.49 -1.43 15.53
C ALA A 160 -9.40 -2.96 15.70
N MET A 161 -9.07 -3.69 14.64
CA MET A 161 -8.77 -5.12 14.70
C MET A 161 -7.35 -5.41 15.24
N GLN A 162 -6.49 -4.40 15.38
CA GLN A 162 -5.10 -4.48 15.84
C GLN A 162 -4.21 -5.37 14.96
N PRO A 163 -4.14 -5.12 13.64
CA PRO A 163 -3.31 -5.92 12.74
C PRO A 163 -1.81 -5.63 12.92
N ASP A 164 -0.98 -6.60 12.53
CA ASP A 164 0.47 -6.42 12.42
C ASP A 164 0.88 -5.73 11.09
N CYS A 165 0.02 -5.82 10.07
CA CYS A 165 0.25 -5.26 8.74
C CYS A 165 -1.04 -4.65 8.17
N ILE A 166 -0.90 -3.53 7.47
CA ILE A 166 -1.97 -2.92 6.68
C ILE A 166 -1.52 -2.88 5.23
N VAL A 167 -2.31 -3.49 4.36
CA VAL A 167 -2.16 -3.43 2.90
C VAL A 167 -3.18 -2.43 2.37
N LEU A 168 -2.74 -1.45 1.60
CA LEU A 168 -3.60 -0.40 1.04
C LEU A 168 -3.50 -0.43 -0.49
N ASP A 169 -4.65 -0.64 -1.13
CA ASP A 169 -4.74 -0.67 -2.59
C ASP A 169 -5.16 0.71 -3.13
N GLU A 170 -4.18 1.50 -3.59
CA GLU A 170 -4.35 2.85 -4.13
C GLU A 170 -5.22 3.78 -3.23
N PRO A 171 -4.92 3.91 -1.93
CA PRO A 171 -5.81 4.57 -0.97
C PRO A 171 -6.01 6.06 -1.22
N THR A 172 -5.18 6.66 -2.05
CA THR A 172 -5.13 8.12 -2.30
C THR A 172 -5.61 8.49 -3.71
N ALA A 173 -5.91 7.51 -4.57
CA ALA A 173 -6.20 7.73 -5.99
C ALA A 173 -7.43 8.64 -6.25
N MET A 174 -8.40 8.67 -5.31
CA MET A 174 -9.62 9.46 -5.43
C MET A 174 -9.61 10.73 -4.59
N LEU A 175 -8.46 11.12 -4.02
CA LEU A 175 -8.34 12.23 -3.09
C LEU A 175 -7.74 13.47 -3.75
N ASP A 176 -8.14 14.62 -3.25
CA ASP A 176 -7.47 15.89 -3.52
C ASP A 176 -6.07 15.92 -2.87
N PRO A 177 -5.19 16.85 -3.24
CA PRO A 177 -3.82 16.90 -2.71
C PRO A 177 -3.75 16.93 -1.18
N ASN A 178 -4.62 17.70 -0.50
CA ASN A 178 -4.64 17.79 0.95
C ASN A 178 -5.05 16.45 1.60
N GLY A 179 -6.13 15.83 1.10
CA GLY A 179 -6.58 14.51 1.58
C GLY A 179 -5.54 13.43 1.39
N ARG A 180 -4.75 13.51 0.30
CA ARG A 180 -3.63 12.60 0.03
C ARG A 180 -2.52 12.76 1.07
N GLU A 181 -2.10 14.00 1.34
CA GLU A 181 -1.08 14.31 2.35
C GLU A 181 -1.52 13.83 3.75
N GLU A 182 -2.78 14.07 4.14
CA GLU A 182 -3.33 13.62 5.42
C GLU A 182 -3.30 12.09 5.56
N VAL A 183 -3.67 11.34 4.51
CA VAL A 183 -3.62 9.87 4.53
C VAL A 183 -2.17 9.38 4.61
N MET A 184 -1.26 9.92 3.80
CA MET A 184 0.15 9.54 3.82
C MET A 184 0.81 9.85 5.17
N SER A 185 0.56 11.02 5.75
CA SER A 185 1.02 11.38 7.10
C SER A 185 0.52 10.39 8.15
N THR A 186 -0.76 9.97 8.06
CA THR A 186 -1.34 8.96 8.93
C THR A 186 -0.60 7.62 8.79
N LEU A 187 -0.33 7.14 7.58
CA LEU A 187 0.37 5.87 7.34
C LEU A 187 1.80 5.90 7.89
N LEU A 188 2.53 6.99 7.66
CA LEU A 188 3.89 7.20 8.20
C LEU A 188 3.88 7.17 9.74
N LYS A 189 2.92 7.86 10.38
CA LYS A 189 2.76 7.85 11.83
C LYS A 189 2.47 6.44 12.37
N LEU A 190 1.58 5.68 11.72
CA LEU A 190 1.27 4.31 12.11
C LEU A 190 2.47 3.38 11.99
N ASN A 191 3.26 3.53 10.92
CA ASN A 191 4.48 2.75 10.73
C ASN A 191 5.55 3.12 11.76
N LYS A 192 5.92 4.41 11.86
CA LYS A 192 7.05 4.86 12.69
C LYS A 192 6.78 4.80 14.19
N GLU A 193 5.56 5.16 14.63
CA GLU A 193 5.24 5.24 16.06
C GLU A 193 4.66 3.94 16.62
N LYS A 194 3.90 3.18 15.80
CA LYS A 194 3.25 1.93 16.24
C LYS A 194 3.93 0.67 15.72
N GLY A 195 4.91 0.79 14.83
CA GLY A 195 5.65 -0.34 14.25
C GLY A 195 4.79 -1.23 13.35
N ILE A 196 3.67 -0.72 12.82
CA ILE A 196 2.80 -1.47 11.92
C ILE A 196 3.50 -1.59 10.56
N THR A 197 3.52 -2.79 10.01
CA THR A 197 3.99 -3.04 8.64
C THR A 197 3.00 -2.39 7.66
N VAL A 198 3.51 -1.66 6.68
CA VAL A 198 2.66 -1.00 5.65
C VAL A 198 3.05 -1.50 4.28
N VAL A 199 2.07 -1.95 3.51
CA VAL A 199 2.22 -2.28 2.09
C VAL A 199 1.31 -1.32 1.31
N LEU A 200 1.92 -0.32 0.70
CA LEU A 200 1.22 0.71 -0.06
C LEU A 200 1.28 0.40 -1.55
N ILE A 201 0.15 0.09 -2.16
CA ILE A 201 0.04 0.06 -3.62
C ILE A 201 -0.29 1.47 -4.08
N THR A 202 0.54 2.01 -4.95
CA THR A 202 0.34 3.33 -5.52
C THR A 202 0.91 3.43 -6.94
N HIS A 203 0.47 4.43 -7.68
CA HIS A 203 1.08 4.87 -8.93
C HIS A 203 1.69 6.27 -8.81
N TYR A 204 1.68 6.86 -7.61
CA TYR A 204 2.28 8.16 -7.31
C TYR A 204 3.71 7.99 -6.81
N MET A 205 4.66 8.59 -7.51
CA MET A 205 6.08 8.50 -7.17
C MET A 205 6.40 9.19 -5.84
N ASP A 206 5.74 10.32 -5.57
CA ASP A 206 5.92 11.10 -4.34
C ASP A 206 5.50 10.31 -3.08
N GLU A 207 4.57 9.38 -3.21
CA GLU A 207 4.17 8.48 -2.13
C GLU A 207 5.18 7.35 -1.94
N ALA A 208 5.68 6.80 -3.05
CA ALA A 208 6.63 5.68 -3.02
C ALA A 208 8.01 6.09 -2.48
N VAL A 209 8.40 7.34 -2.67
CA VAL A 209 9.65 7.90 -2.11
C VAL A 209 9.66 7.85 -0.57
N LEU A 210 8.50 7.87 0.07
CA LEU A 210 8.37 7.84 1.53
C LEU A 210 8.56 6.44 2.13
N ALA A 211 8.59 5.38 1.31
CA ALA A 211 8.74 4.01 1.76
C ALA A 211 10.20 3.66 2.10
N ASP A 212 10.38 2.66 2.97
CA ASP A 212 11.71 2.10 3.24
C ASP A 212 12.23 1.31 2.01
N ARG A 213 11.31 0.67 1.27
CA ARG A 213 11.60 -0.09 0.05
C ARG A 213 10.49 0.04 -0.99
N VAL A 214 10.91 0.09 -2.24
CA VAL A 214 10.04 0.14 -3.42
C VAL A 214 10.20 -1.16 -4.20
N ILE A 215 9.07 -1.78 -4.54
CA ILE A 215 8.99 -2.94 -5.42
C ILE A 215 8.23 -2.50 -6.67
N VAL A 216 8.83 -2.68 -7.83
CA VAL A 216 8.23 -2.30 -9.12
C VAL A 216 7.74 -3.55 -9.82
N MET A 217 6.46 -3.56 -10.19
CA MET A 217 5.84 -4.64 -10.97
C MET A 217 5.56 -4.21 -12.41
N ASP A 218 5.78 -5.11 -13.33
CA ASP A 218 5.35 -5.01 -14.71
C ASP A 218 4.90 -6.38 -15.24
N SER A 219 3.75 -6.41 -15.92
CA SER A 219 3.23 -7.61 -16.61
C SER A 219 3.22 -8.87 -15.72
N GLY A 220 2.77 -8.72 -14.48
CA GLY A 220 2.65 -9.83 -13.51
C GLY A 220 3.96 -10.24 -12.84
N LYS A 221 5.07 -9.54 -13.06
CA LYS A 221 6.41 -9.86 -12.53
C LYS A 221 6.99 -8.71 -11.72
N VAL A 222 7.92 -9.03 -10.82
CA VAL A 222 8.78 -8.02 -10.20
C VAL A 222 9.85 -7.62 -11.22
N LEU A 223 9.90 -6.34 -11.56
CA LEU A 223 10.86 -5.75 -12.48
C LEU A 223 12.16 -5.38 -11.77
N THR A 224 12.05 -4.67 -10.65
CA THR A 224 13.16 -4.25 -9.80
C THR A 224 12.66 -3.98 -8.38
N GLU A 225 13.53 -4.06 -7.39
CA GLU A 225 13.26 -3.67 -6.01
C GLU A 225 14.50 -3.08 -5.35
N GLY A 226 14.29 -2.24 -4.34
CA GLY A 226 15.36 -1.62 -3.57
C GLY A 226 14.88 -0.41 -2.78
N THR A 227 15.81 0.36 -2.20
CA THR A 227 15.48 1.66 -1.63
C THR A 227 14.95 2.61 -2.71
N PRO A 228 14.18 3.65 -2.36
CA PRO A 228 13.73 4.65 -3.33
C PRO A 228 14.88 5.19 -4.22
N ASP A 229 16.03 5.52 -3.63
CA ASP A 229 17.21 5.98 -4.38
C ASP A 229 17.66 4.95 -5.43
N ASN A 230 17.75 3.67 -5.04
CA ASN A 230 18.21 2.60 -5.94
C ASN A 230 17.24 2.33 -7.08
N VAL A 231 15.95 2.43 -6.81
CA VAL A 231 14.90 2.17 -7.82
C VAL A 231 14.77 3.35 -8.77
N PHE A 232 14.63 4.57 -8.25
CA PHE A 232 14.39 5.75 -9.09
C PHE A 232 15.63 6.26 -9.82
N SER A 233 16.85 5.86 -9.42
CA SER A 233 18.05 6.09 -10.24
C SER A 233 18.06 5.30 -11.55
N GLN A 234 17.24 4.21 -11.66
CA GLN A 234 17.12 3.39 -12.87
C GLN A 234 16.15 4.01 -13.90
N VAL A 235 16.30 5.31 -14.19
CA VAL A 235 15.35 6.09 -15.01
C VAL A 235 15.07 5.46 -16.37
N GLU A 236 16.10 4.98 -17.08
CA GLU A 236 15.94 4.36 -18.40
C GLU A 236 15.14 3.06 -18.34
N LEU A 237 15.37 2.22 -17.31
CA LEU A 237 14.64 0.99 -17.09
C LEU A 237 13.16 1.30 -16.85
N LEU A 238 12.84 2.21 -15.92
CA LEU A 238 11.47 2.57 -15.56
C LEU A 238 10.72 3.14 -16.77
N LYS A 239 11.32 4.09 -17.52
CA LYS A 239 10.74 4.67 -18.73
C LYS A 239 10.51 3.66 -19.85
N LYS A 240 11.42 2.68 -20.04
CA LYS A 240 11.22 1.58 -20.99
C LYS A 240 9.97 0.77 -20.68
N HIS A 241 9.62 0.64 -19.40
CA HIS A 241 8.41 -0.04 -18.92
C HIS A 241 7.24 0.92 -18.69
N ARG A 242 7.29 2.16 -19.27
CA ARG A 242 6.23 3.18 -19.20
C ARG A 242 5.88 3.60 -17.77
N LEU A 243 6.87 3.53 -16.87
CA LEU A 243 6.76 4.01 -15.51
C LEU A 243 7.45 5.37 -15.40
N ASP A 244 6.87 6.24 -14.59
CA ASP A 244 7.44 7.54 -14.29
C ASP A 244 8.49 7.44 -13.16
N VAL A 245 9.21 8.53 -12.97
CA VAL A 245 10.11 8.77 -11.84
C VAL A 245 9.69 10.05 -11.13
N PRO A 246 10.14 10.33 -9.90
CA PRO A 246 9.88 11.60 -9.23
C PRO A 246 10.26 12.80 -10.14
N GLN A 247 9.49 13.89 -10.08
CA GLN A 247 9.72 15.05 -10.94
C GLN A 247 11.12 15.65 -10.78
N ALA A 248 11.63 15.66 -9.54
CA ALA A 248 13.00 16.09 -9.23
C ALA A 248 14.05 15.22 -9.93
N THR A 249 13.87 13.90 -9.86
CA THR A 249 14.73 12.92 -10.57
C THR A 249 14.69 13.13 -12.08
N GLU A 250 13.49 13.30 -12.64
CA GLU A 250 13.32 13.55 -14.08
C GLU A 250 14.02 14.83 -14.55
N LEU A 251 13.90 15.92 -13.77
CA LEU A 251 14.57 17.19 -14.08
C LEU A 251 16.10 17.01 -14.14
N VAL A 252 16.67 16.39 -13.11
CA VAL A 252 18.12 16.18 -13.03
C VAL A 252 18.60 15.22 -14.11
N TYR A 253 17.87 14.16 -14.38
CA TYR A 253 18.18 13.24 -15.49
C TYR A 253 18.28 13.97 -16.84
N ARG A 254 17.35 14.90 -17.11
CA ARG A 254 17.40 15.74 -18.34
C ARG A 254 18.56 16.69 -18.36
N LEU A 255 18.89 17.32 -17.21
CA LEU A 255 20.06 18.19 -17.09
C LEU A 255 21.37 17.46 -17.38
N ILE A 256 21.52 16.23 -16.85
CA ILE A 256 22.66 15.35 -17.16
C ILE A 256 22.73 15.05 -18.67
N GLY A 257 21.60 14.76 -19.29
CA GLY A 257 21.49 14.58 -20.74
C GLY A 257 21.90 15.82 -21.57
N CYS A 258 21.78 17.01 -20.99
CA CYS A 258 22.26 18.28 -21.56
C CYS A 258 23.72 18.58 -21.22
N GLY A 259 24.42 17.71 -20.50
CA GLY A 259 25.84 17.87 -20.18
C GLY A 259 26.15 18.42 -18.79
N ALA A 260 25.14 18.54 -17.91
CA ALA A 260 25.39 18.90 -16.51
C ALA A 260 26.14 17.75 -15.79
N LYS A 261 27.13 18.13 -14.97
CA LYS A 261 27.90 17.17 -14.15
C LYS A 261 27.25 17.05 -12.78
N ILE A 262 26.34 16.13 -12.66
CA ILE A 262 25.59 15.84 -11.43
C ILE A 262 25.67 14.34 -11.19
N ASP A 263 26.11 13.94 -9.99
CA ASP A 263 26.36 12.54 -9.64
C ASP A 263 25.23 11.93 -8.79
N LYS A 264 24.31 12.76 -8.26
CA LYS A 264 23.19 12.32 -7.40
C LYS A 264 21.86 12.61 -8.09
N MET A 265 20.91 11.67 -7.96
CA MET A 265 19.51 11.86 -8.37
C MET A 265 18.68 12.25 -7.14
N PRO A 266 18.06 13.44 -7.11
CA PRO A 266 17.18 13.83 -6.02
C PRO A 266 15.83 13.11 -6.14
N LEU A 267 15.20 12.81 -5.01
CA LEU A 267 13.89 12.18 -4.96
C LEU A 267 12.76 13.20 -4.76
N ASP A 268 13.06 14.33 -4.13
CA ASP A 268 12.08 15.38 -3.87
C ASP A 268 12.57 16.78 -4.31
N SER A 269 11.70 17.77 -4.16
CA SER A 269 11.98 19.14 -4.58
C SER A 269 13.05 19.81 -3.73
N ASP A 270 13.13 19.51 -2.44
CA ASP A 270 14.08 20.15 -1.52
C ASP A 270 15.49 19.64 -1.81
N GLU A 271 15.67 18.32 -1.95
CA GLU A 271 16.94 17.75 -2.42
C GLU A 271 17.36 18.29 -3.78
N CYS A 272 16.40 18.49 -4.70
CA CYS A 272 16.70 19.05 -6.02
C CYS A 272 17.18 20.49 -5.93
N VAL A 273 16.54 21.33 -5.12
CA VAL A 273 16.97 22.74 -4.90
C VAL A 273 18.37 22.79 -4.31
N ASP A 274 18.64 22.01 -3.26
CA ASP A 274 19.96 21.96 -2.61
C ASP A 274 21.04 21.56 -3.61
N LEU A 275 20.80 20.51 -4.39
CA LEU A 275 21.71 20.03 -5.43
C LEU A 275 21.99 21.09 -6.51
N LEU A 276 20.95 21.76 -7.01
CA LEU A 276 21.10 22.79 -8.04
C LEU A 276 21.83 24.04 -7.51
N MET A 277 21.61 24.39 -6.24
CA MET A 277 22.33 25.49 -5.59
C MET A 277 23.84 25.19 -5.43
N GLU A 278 24.24 23.95 -5.33
CA GLU A 278 25.64 23.52 -5.32
C GLU A 278 26.29 23.61 -6.72
N VAL A 279 25.55 23.18 -7.75
CA VAL A 279 26.02 23.13 -9.14
C VAL A 279 26.12 24.54 -9.77
N LEU A 280 25.27 25.48 -9.33
CA LEU A 280 25.23 26.86 -9.87
C LEU A 280 26.20 27.83 -9.20
N LYS A 281 26.91 27.40 -8.15
CA LYS A 281 28.00 28.16 -7.51
C LYS A 281 29.31 27.98 -8.27
#